data_38a4baeb0c52cc1f0de0f4fac4b13cd3
#
_entry.id   38a4baeb0c52cc1f0de0f4fac4b13cd3
#
_cell.length_a   1.000
_cell.length_b   1.000
_cell.length_c   1.000
_cell.angle_alpha   90.00
_cell.angle_beta   90.00
_cell.angle_gamma   90.00
#
_symmetry.space_group_name_H-M   'P 1'
#
loop_
_entity.id
_entity.type
_entity.pdbx_description
1 polymer ?
#
loop_
_entity_poly.entity_id
_entity_poly.type
_entity_poly.pdbx_seq_one_letter_code
_entity_poly.pdbx_strand_id
1 'polypeptide(L)'
;MYDSQMMLDFSYFGDEDTKDFGEERCGILTPISKAWISDLSVELTSMAIQVYGGMGYVEETGIAQYFRDARIAPIYAGTNGIQALDLIFRKISLNEGNAVSELFEDIEETTKQLIDNNDFKNLGEILSNHLTQLKEITNLLNTKLTEGDLTHASGVATPYLKMFGQVLGGYYMGKAALTAQKQITDKDSEFYNDKITLSKFYIKQLLPLASGYEQSIK
;
A
#
# COMPACT_ATOMS: atom_id res chain seq x y z
N MET A 1 6.16 4.50 1.77
CA MET A 1 6.73 5.78 2.27
C MET A 1 8.17 6.00 1.77
N TYR A 2 9.15 5.16 2.09
CA TYR A 2 10.52 5.34 1.57
C TYR A 2 10.60 5.35 0.04
N ASP A 3 9.86 4.47 -0.63
CA ASP A 3 9.78 4.45 -2.09
C ASP A 3 9.23 5.77 -2.65
N SER A 4 8.14 6.30 -2.07
CA SER A 4 7.61 7.62 -2.48
C SER A 4 8.62 8.75 -2.31
N GLN A 5 9.45 8.70 -1.26
CA GLN A 5 10.53 9.69 -1.07
C GLN A 5 11.64 9.53 -2.09
N MET A 6 12.05 8.30 -2.37
CA MET A 6 13.04 8.02 -3.41
C MET A 6 12.56 8.48 -4.80
N MET A 7 11.29 8.25 -5.11
CA MET A 7 10.69 8.74 -6.36
C MET A 7 10.65 10.27 -6.42
N LEU A 8 10.40 10.93 -5.29
CA LEU A 8 10.49 12.38 -5.20
C LEU A 8 11.91 12.88 -5.44
N ASP A 9 12.93 12.22 -4.87
CA ASP A 9 14.33 12.55 -5.13
C ASP A 9 14.67 12.38 -6.62
N PHE A 10 14.19 11.32 -7.27
CA PHE A 10 14.37 11.12 -8.70
C PHE A 10 13.73 12.23 -9.51
N SER A 11 12.53 12.69 -9.15
CA SER A 11 11.85 13.79 -9.85
C SER A 11 12.60 15.13 -9.75
N TYR A 12 13.37 15.36 -8.69
CA TYR A 12 14.12 16.60 -8.53
C TYR A 12 15.57 16.52 -9.06
N PHE A 13 16.23 15.39 -8.86
CA PHE A 13 17.68 15.26 -9.04
C PHE A 13 18.09 14.25 -10.11
N GLY A 14 17.14 13.51 -10.69
CA GLY A 14 17.40 12.54 -11.75
C GLY A 14 17.78 13.19 -13.08
N ASP A 15 18.23 12.39 -14.05
CA ASP A 15 18.26 12.78 -15.46
C ASP A 15 16.82 12.86 -16.04
N GLU A 16 16.67 13.23 -17.31
CA GLU A 16 15.36 13.50 -17.89
C GLU A 16 14.42 12.30 -17.80
N ASP A 17 14.88 11.10 -18.18
CA ASP A 17 14.09 9.86 -18.12
C ASP A 17 13.73 9.47 -16.69
N THR A 18 14.67 9.61 -15.74
CA THR A 18 14.47 9.28 -14.32
C THR A 18 13.54 10.28 -13.63
N LYS A 19 13.54 11.55 -14.06
CA LYS A 19 12.62 12.57 -13.53
C LYS A 19 11.17 12.26 -13.84
N ASP A 20 10.87 11.98 -15.10
CA ASP A 20 9.50 11.68 -15.53
C ASP A 20 8.97 10.42 -14.81
N PHE A 21 9.77 9.36 -14.77
CA PHE A 21 9.45 8.16 -14.01
C PHE A 21 9.21 8.46 -12.52
N GLY A 22 10.10 9.24 -11.90
CA GLY A 22 9.98 9.62 -10.49
C GLY A 22 8.72 10.43 -10.20
N GLU A 23 8.37 11.39 -11.06
CA GLU A 23 7.17 12.22 -10.92
C GLU A 23 5.89 11.38 -11.04
N GLU A 24 5.79 10.54 -12.06
CA GLU A 24 4.63 9.69 -12.30
C GLU A 24 4.43 8.66 -11.17
N ARG A 25 5.49 7.97 -10.78
CA ARG A 25 5.46 6.98 -9.70
C ARG A 25 5.12 7.62 -8.36
N CYS A 26 5.74 8.75 -8.03
CA CYS A 26 5.41 9.54 -6.84
C CYS A 26 3.95 10.01 -6.87
N GLY A 27 3.46 10.42 -8.04
CA GLY A 27 2.08 10.82 -8.25
C GLY A 27 1.08 9.75 -7.83
N ILE A 28 1.32 8.47 -8.19
CA ILE A 28 0.46 7.34 -7.80
C ILE A 28 0.62 7.00 -6.31
N LEU A 29 1.86 6.95 -5.83
CA LEU A 29 2.14 6.51 -4.45
C LEU A 29 1.69 7.51 -3.39
N THR A 30 1.65 8.80 -3.70
CA THR A 30 1.33 9.87 -2.74
C THR A 30 -0.05 9.72 -2.11
N PRO A 31 -1.17 9.64 -2.87
CA PRO A 31 -2.49 9.49 -2.30
C PRO A 31 -2.64 8.21 -1.48
N ILE A 32 -2.04 7.10 -1.94
CA ILE A 32 -2.07 5.82 -1.23
C ILE A 32 -1.29 5.90 0.07
N SER A 33 -0.05 6.40 0.03
CA SER A 33 0.81 6.53 1.21
C SER A 33 0.17 7.44 2.25
N LYS A 34 -0.37 8.61 1.81
CA LYS A 34 -1.00 9.55 2.73
C LYS A 34 -2.26 8.97 3.38
N ALA A 35 -3.18 8.42 2.60
CA ALA A 35 -4.46 8.00 3.13
C ALA A 35 -4.38 6.65 3.85
N TRP A 36 -3.81 5.63 3.23
CA TRP A 36 -3.76 4.30 3.81
C TRP A 36 -2.90 4.23 5.07
N ILE A 37 -1.71 4.87 5.07
CA ILE A 37 -0.83 4.87 6.24
C ILE A 37 -1.41 5.68 7.39
N SER A 38 -2.07 6.81 7.11
CA SER A 38 -2.69 7.61 8.17
C SER A 38 -3.93 6.94 8.77
N ASP A 39 -4.73 6.23 7.98
CA ASP A 39 -5.82 5.39 8.51
C ASP A 39 -5.26 4.27 9.41
N LEU A 40 -4.21 3.57 8.96
CA LEU A 40 -3.53 2.55 9.76
C LEU A 40 -2.95 3.13 11.07
N SER A 41 -2.42 4.34 11.05
CA SER A 41 -1.86 4.96 12.27
C SER A 41 -2.93 5.15 13.35
N VAL A 42 -4.14 5.53 12.96
CA VAL A 42 -5.29 5.66 13.88
C VAL A 42 -5.72 4.28 14.40
N GLU A 43 -5.81 3.29 13.53
CA GLU A 43 -6.18 1.92 13.92
C GLU A 43 -5.16 1.33 14.90
N LEU A 44 -3.87 1.41 14.58
CA LEU A 44 -2.79 0.86 15.40
C LEU A 44 -2.69 1.54 16.77
N THR A 45 -2.86 2.87 16.84
CA THR A 45 -2.84 3.58 18.12
C THR A 45 -4.08 3.29 18.95
N SER A 46 -5.24 3.04 18.34
CA SER A 46 -6.43 2.53 19.01
C SER A 46 -6.19 1.13 19.58
N MET A 47 -5.57 0.23 18.81
CA MET A 47 -5.20 -1.11 19.30
C MET A 47 -4.20 -1.03 20.45
N ALA A 48 -3.25 -0.09 20.41
CA ALA A 48 -2.30 0.13 21.49
C ALA A 48 -3.01 0.50 22.82
N ILE A 49 -4.02 1.36 22.76
CA ILE A 49 -4.86 1.65 23.95
C ILE A 49 -5.51 0.36 24.47
N GLN A 50 -6.03 -0.48 23.58
CA GLN A 50 -6.65 -1.75 23.98
C GLN A 50 -5.66 -2.70 24.66
N VAL A 51 -4.41 -2.77 24.17
CA VAL A 51 -3.35 -3.59 24.78
C VAL A 51 -3.02 -3.12 26.21
N TYR A 52 -3.05 -1.80 26.45
CA TYR A 52 -2.85 -1.24 27.80
C TYR A 52 -4.05 -1.46 28.74
N GLY A 53 -5.19 -1.93 28.23
CA GLY A 53 -6.41 -2.13 29.01
C GLY A 53 -6.95 -0.81 29.58
N GLY A 54 -7.55 -0.83 30.78
CA GLY A 54 -8.08 0.37 31.41
C GLY A 54 -7.06 1.50 31.59
N MET A 55 -5.80 1.15 31.80
CA MET A 55 -4.71 2.13 31.91
C MET A 55 -4.41 2.83 30.58
N GLY A 56 -4.74 2.24 29.44
CA GLY A 56 -4.61 2.89 28.14
C GLY A 56 -5.53 4.08 27.92
N TYR A 57 -6.64 4.12 28.67
CA TYR A 57 -7.62 5.22 28.57
C TYR A 57 -7.20 6.47 29.37
N VAL A 58 -6.42 6.32 30.44
CA VAL A 58 -6.02 7.44 31.28
C VAL A 58 -4.80 8.19 30.73
N GLU A 59 -4.72 9.49 31.01
CA GLU A 59 -3.67 10.38 30.48
C GLU A 59 -2.26 10.02 30.99
N GLU A 60 -2.15 9.52 32.20
CA GLU A 60 -0.88 9.25 32.90
C GLU A 60 0.01 8.24 32.17
N THR A 61 -0.56 7.32 31.41
CA THR A 61 0.22 6.36 30.60
C THR A 61 0.81 6.95 29.33
N GLY A 62 0.27 8.08 28.85
CA GLY A 62 0.68 8.75 27.62
C GLY A 62 0.19 8.08 26.34
N ILE A 63 -0.29 6.83 26.35
CA ILE A 63 -0.66 6.09 25.12
C ILE A 63 -1.89 6.72 24.43
N ALA A 64 -2.82 7.29 25.21
CA ALA A 64 -4.01 7.97 24.69
C ALA A 64 -3.64 9.20 23.84
N GLN A 65 -2.51 9.85 24.11
CA GLN A 65 -2.02 10.98 23.32
C GLN A 65 -1.65 10.55 21.90
N TYR A 66 -0.98 9.42 21.73
CA TYR A 66 -0.63 8.92 20.38
C TYR A 66 -1.86 8.72 19.49
N PHE A 67 -2.98 8.26 20.08
CA PHE A 67 -4.23 8.12 19.34
C PHE A 67 -4.81 9.47 18.93
N ARG A 68 -4.81 10.47 19.83
CA ARG A 68 -5.28 11.83 19.50
C ARG A 68 -4.41 12.48 18.43
N ASP A 69 -3.09 12.34 18.55
CA ASP A 69 -2.14 12.91 17.59
C ASP A 69 -2.24 12.24 16.22
N ALA A 70 -2.42 10.91 16.18
CA ALA A 70 -2.63 10.19 14.92
C ALA A 70 -3.90 10.64 14.20
N ARG A 71 -4.95 11.06 14.94
CA ARG A 71 -6.27 11.35 14.37
C ARG A 71 -6.29 12.56 13.44
N ILE A 72 -5.36 13.50 13.56
CA ILE A 72 -5.27 14.63 12.63
C ILE A 72 -4.76 14.23 11.25
N ALA A 73 -3.93 13.18 11.16
CA ALA A 73 -3.30 12.78 9.91
C ALA A 73 -4.29 12.42 8.78
N PRO A 74 -5.44 11.73 9.01
CA PRO A 74 -6.45 11.52 7.98
C PRO A 74 -7.22 12.77 7.54
N ILE A 75 -7.09 13.87 8.27
CA ILE A 75 -7.91 15.09 8.07
C ILE A 75 -7.15 16.15 7.28
N TYR A 76 -5.89 16.43 7.66
CA TYR A 76 -5.12 17.54 7.07
C TYR A 76 -4.44 17.15 5.76
N ALA A 77 -3.93 18.13 5.01
CA ALA A 77 -3.28 17.96 3.70
C ALA A 77 -4.17 17.19 2.68
N GLY A 78 -5.44 17.57 2.61
CA GLY A 78 -6.48 16.84 1.90
C GLY A 78 -6.94 15.61 2.71
N THR A 79 -8.24 15.50 2.95
CA THR A 79 -8.80 14.36 3.68
C THR A 79 -8.50 13.05 2.94
N ASN A 80 -8.52 11.92 3.64
CA ASN A 80 -8.28 10.62 3.01
C ASN A 80 -9.31 10.30 1.91
N GLY A 81 -10.55 10.79 2.04
CA GLY A 81 -11.54 10.71 0.96
C GLY A 81 -11.13 11.51 -0.29
N ILE A 82 -10.55 12.69 -0.14
CA ILE A 82 -10.02 13.49 -1.26
C ILE A 82 -8.82 12.77 -1.92
N GLN A 83 -7.95 12.14 -1.14
CA GLN A 83 -6.85 11.34 -1.68
C GLN A 83 -7.37 10.14 -2.49
N ALA A 84 -8.44 9.50 -2.00
CA ALA A 84 -9.07 8.38 -2.73
C ALA A 84 -9.69 8.84 -4.06
N LEU A 85 -10.35 9.99 -4.08
CA LEU A 85 -10.88 10.59 -5.30
C LEU A 85 -9.74 11.00 -6.26
N ASP A 86 -8.66 11.59 -5.75
CA ASP A 86 -7.49 11.95 -6.56
C ASP A 86 -6.85 10.71 -7.21
N LEU A 87 -6.76 9.61 -6.49
CA LEU A 87 -6.27 8.34 -7.03
C LEU A 87 -7.09 7.90 -8.25
N ILE A 88 -8.43 7.87 -8.12
CA ILE A 88 -9.30 7.40 -9.21
C ILE A 88 -9.38 8.39 -10.36
N PHE A 89 -9.63 9.68 -10.08
CA PHE A 89 -9.93 10.64 -11.15
C PHE A 89 -8.70 11.19 -11.87
N ARG A 90 -7.51 11.07 -11.27
CA ARG A 90 -6.30 11.68 -11.80
C ARG A 90 -5.12 10.73 -11.93
N LYS A 91 -4.94 9.79 -10.98
CA LYS A 91 -3.69 9.04 -10.89
C LYS A 91 -3.70 7.73 -11.65
N ILE A 92 -4.82 6.99 -11.66
CA ILE A 92 -4.88 5.75 -12.45
C ILE A 92 -4.85 5.97 -13.95
N SER A 93 -5.19 7.16 -14.43
CA SER A 93 -5.11 7.56 -15.84
C SER A 93 -3.86 8.37 -16.18
N LEU A 94 -2.94 8.57 -15.23
CA LEU A 94 -1.71 9.32 -15.44
C LEU A 94 -0.89 8.69 -16.57
N ASN A 95 -0.40 9.51 -17.50
CA ASN A 95 0.31 9.06 -18.69
C ASN A 95 -0.47 7.97 -19.44
N GLU A 96 -1.76 8.24 -19.73
CA GLU A 96 -2.66 7.29 -20.42
C GLU A 96 -2.79 5.93 -19.72
N GLY A 97 -2.51 5.87 -18.39
CA GLY A 97 -2.50 4.66 -17.57
C GLY A 97 -1.16 3.90 -17.55
N ASN A 98 -0.14 4.37 -18.28
CA ASN A 98 1.17 3.73 -18.30
C ASN A 98 1.83 3.72 -16.91
N ALA A 99 1.74 4.83 -16.17
CA ALA A 99 2.35 4.95 -14.85
C ALA A 99 1.84 3.88 -13.85
N VAL A 100 0.55 3.55 -13.85
CA VAL A 100 0.02 2.47 -13.01
C VAL A 100 0.38 1.09 -13.55
N SER A 101 0.46 0.94 -14.87
CA SER A 101 0.85 -0.33 -15.51
C SER A 101 2.28 -0.70 -15.18
N GLU A 102 3.23 0.23 -15.23
CA GLU A 102 4.62 0.03 -14.82
C GLU A 102 4.73 -0.38 -13.34
N LEU A 103 3.92 0.23 -12.46
CA LEU A 103 3.87 -0.21 -11.05
C LEU A 103 3.38 -1.65 -10.93
N PHE A 104 2.39 -2.04 -11.71
CA PHE A 104 1.91 -3.43 -11.73
C PHE A 104 2.96 -4.41 -12.26
N GLU A 105 3.76 -4.01 -13.25
CA GLU A 105 4.87 -4.82 -13.78
C GLU A 105 5.95 -5.06 -12.71
N ASP A 106 6.31 -4.04 -11.93
CA ASP A 106 7.24 -4.18 -10.80
C ASP A 106 6.72 -5.16 -9.74
N ILE A 107 5.41 -5.13 -9.47
CA ILE A 107 4.78 -6.08 -8.54
C ILE A 107 4.80 -7.49 -9.14
N GLU A 108 4.54 -7.64 -10.44
CA GLU A 108 4.61 -8.94 -11.13
C GLU A 108 6.02 -9.53 -11.10
N GLU A 109 7.04 -8.72 -11.34
CA GLU A 109 8.44 -9.17 -11.28
C GLU A 109 8.80 -9.69 -9.87
N THR A 110 8.41 -8.95 -8.83
CA THR A 110 8.60 -9.41 -7.44
C THR A 110 7.80 -10.68 -7.15
N THR A 111 6.60 -10.77 -7.67
CA THR A 111 5.74 -11.96 -7.55
C THR A 111 6.38 -13.19 -8.18
N LYS A 112 6.97 -13.07 -9.38
CA LYS A 112 7.72 -14.14 -10.04
C LYS A 112 8.91 -14.59 -9.20
N GLN A 113 9.70 -13.64 -8.69
CA GLN A 113 10.85 -13.96 -7.82
C GLN A 113 10.42 -14.72 -6.55
N LEU A 114 9.26 -14.39 -5.97
CA LEU A 114 8.71 -15.12 -4.83
C LEU A 114 8.26 -16.54 -5.22
N ILE A 115 7.59 -16.69 -6.38
CA ILE A 115 7.10 -17.99 -6.87
C ILE A 115 8.27 -18.94 -7.19
N ASP A 116 9.34 -18.41 -7.79
CA ASP A 116 10.54 -19.17 -8.13
C ASP A 116 11.38 -19.56 -6.90
N ASN A 117 11.10 -18.96 -5.75
CA ASN A 117 11.76 -19.25 -4.48
C ASN A 117 10.96 -20.31 -3.69
N ASN A 118 11.57 -21.48 -3.43
CA ASN A 118 10.91 -22.60 -2.74
C ASN A 118 10.32 -22.21 -1.36
N ASP A 119 10.99 -21.31 -0.62
CA ASP A 119 10.56 -20.89 0.72
C ASP A 119 9.41 -19.88 0.70
N PHE A 120 9.21 -19.21 -0.44
CA PHE A 120 8.26 -18.10 -0.59
C PHE A 120 7.22 -18.32 -1.68
N LYS A 121 7.21 -19.45 -2.36
CA LYS A 121 6.30 -19.77 -3.48
C LYS A 121 4.84 -19.45 -3.14
N ASN A 122 4.35 -19.93 -2.02
CA ASN A 122 2.97 -19.66 -1.58
C ASN A 122 2.69 -18.16 -1.36
N LEU A 123 3.68 -17.39 -0.92
CA LEU A 123 3.53 -15.92 -0.77
C LEU A 123 3.38 -15.25 -2.13
N GLY A 124 4.16 -15.69 -3.11
CA GLY A 124 4.05 -15.21 -4.48
C GLY A 124 2.69 -15.55 -5.10
N GLU A 125 2.18 -16.76 -4.91
CA GLU A 125 0.86 -17.17 -5.40
C GLU A 125 -0.27 -16.30 -4.80
N ILE A 126 -0.21 -16.01 -3.49
CA ILE A 126 -1.17 -15.12 -2.82
C ILE A 126 -1.08 -13.70 -3.40
N LEU A 127 0.12 -13.14 -3.51
CA LEU A 127 0.32 -11.78 -4.05
C LEU A 127 -0.15 -11.68 -5.50
N SER A 128 0.16 -12.69 -6.34
CA SER A 128 -0.28 -12.77 -7.74
C SER A 128 -1.79 -12.68 -7.87
N ASN A 129 -2.51 -13.43 -7.04
CA ASN A 129 -3.97 -13.44 -7.06
C ASN A 129 -4.54 -12.05 -6.73
N HIS A 130 -4.04 -11.39 -5.69
CA HIS A 130 -4.54 -10.08 -5.29
C HIS A 130 -4.10 -8.97 -6.26
N LEU A 131 -2.95 -9.10 -6.91
CA LEU A 131 -2.56 -8.20 -7.99
C LEU A 131 -3.51 -8.32 -9.19
N THR A 132 -3.88 -9.55 -9.56
CA THR A 132 -4.86 -9.80 -10.63
C THR A 132 -6.20 -9.14 -10.32
N GLN A 133 -6.72 -9.32 -9.11
CA GLN A 133 -7.93 -8.65 -8.65
C GLN A 133 -7.82 -7.12 -8.70
N LEU A 134 -6.68 -6.56 -8.27
CA LEU A 134 -6.46 -5.12 -8.33
C LEU A 134 -6.44 -4.59 -9.77
N LYS A 135 -5.81 -5.31 -10.70
CA LYS A 135 -5.80 -4.97 -12.13
C LYS A 135 -7.21 -4.98 -12.72
N GLU A 136 -8.01 -6.01 -12.40
CA GLU A 136 -9.40 -6.11 -12.85
C GLU A 136 -10.25 -4.92 -12.36
N ILE A 137 -10.11 -4.57 -11.08
CA ILE A 137 -10.82 -3.41 -10.51
C ILE A 137 -10.34 -2.09 -11.12
N THR A 138 -9.05 -1.92 -11.34
CA THR A 138 -8.51 -0.73 -12.00
C THR A 138 -9.09 -0.56 -13.41
N ASN A 139 -9.17 -1.65 -14.18
CA ASN A 139 -9.77 -1.65 -15.51
C ASN A 139 -11.29 -1.36 -15.47
N LEU A 140 -12.02 -1.93 -14.49
CA LEU A 140 -13.44 -1.63 -14.27
C LEU A 140 -13.65 -0.13 -14.03
N LEU A 141 -12.84 0.48 -13.15
CA LEU A 141 -12.95 1.89 -12.82
C LEU A 141 -12.60 2.79 -14.02
N ASN A 142 -11.57 2.45 -14.79
CA ASN A 142 -11.25 3.16 -16.03
C ASN A 142 -12.41 3.09 -17.04
N THR A 143 -13.08 1.94 -17.16
CA THR A 143 -14.29 1.79 -18.00
C THR A 143 -15.41 2.68 -17.49
N LYS A 144 -15.70 2.68 -16.19
CA LYS A 144 -16.73 3.52 -15.59
C LYS A 144 -16.48 5.01 -15.78
N LEU A 145 -15.22 5.44 -15.66
CA LEU A 145 -14.83 6.83 -15.94
C LEU A 145 -15.08 7.20 -17.41
N THR A 146 -14.75 6.31 -18.34
CA THR A 146 -14.96 6.52 -19.76
C THR A 146 -16.44 6.58 -20.14
N GLU A 147 -17.27 5.77 -19.45
CA GLU A 147 -18.75 5.78 -19.59
C GLU A 147 -19.40 7.01 -18.94
N GLY A 148 -18.65 7.79 -18.15
CA GLY A 148 -19.14 8.96 -17.41
C GLY A 148 -19.90 8.60 -16.11
N ASP A 149 -19.78 7.37 -15.60
CA ASP A 149 -20.38 6.94 -14.34
C ASP A 149 -19.53 7.41 -13.14
N LEU A 150 -19.52 8.73 -12.97
CA LEU A 150 -18.74 9.38 -11.88
C LEU A 150 -19.32 9.05 -10.50
N THR A 151 -20.61 8.72 -10.41
CA THR A 151 -21.27 8.39 -9.15
C THR A 151 -20.73 7.08 -8.59
N HIS A 152 -20.66 6.04 -9.43
CA HIS A 152 -20.07 4.77 -9.04
C HIS A 152 -18.59 4.96 -8.65
N ALA A 153 -17.79 5.57 -9.54
CA ALA A 153 -16.36 5.80 -9.28
C ALA A 153 -16.10 6.55 -7.96
N SER A 154 -16.89 7.58 -7.65
CA SER A 154 -16.78 8.33 -6.40
C SER A 154 -17.16 7.49 -5.17
N GLY A 155 -18.24 6.69 -5.29
CA GLY A 155 -18.75 5.87 -4.19
C GLY A 155 -17.77 4.80 -3.73
N VAL A 156 -16.95 4.29 -4.64
CA VAL A 156 -16.00 3.19 -4.36
C VAL A 156 -14.54 3.65 -4.20
N ALA A 157 -14.28 4.96 -4.21
CA ALA A 157 -12.92 5.50 -4.17
C ALA A 157 -12.14 5.06 -2.93
N THR A 158 -12.75 5.11 -1.75
CA THR A 158 -12.09 4.71 -0.50
C THR A 158 -11.81 3.20 -0.43
N PRO A 159 -12.74 2.29 -0.75
CA PRO A 159 -12.44 0.86 -0.88
C PRO A 159 -11.31 0.57 -1.87
N TYR A 160 -11.30 1.23 -3.02
CA TYR A 160 -10.24 1.05 -4.02
C TYR A 160 -8.86 1.47 -3.50
N LEU A 161 -8.75 2.64 -2.88
CA LEU A 161 -7.49 3.09 -2.27
C LEU A 161 -7.00 2.10 -1.20
N LYS A 162 -7.90 1.59 -0.35
CA LYS A 162 -7.56 0.60 0.67
C LYS A 162 -7.10 -0.72 0.06
N MET A 163 -7.76 -1.20 -0.98
CA MET A 163 -7.36 -2.37 -1.74
C MET A 163 -5.96 -2.20 -2.32
N PHE A 164 -5.70 -1.06 -2.96
CA PHE A 164 -4.40 -0.74 -3.55
C PHE A 164 -3.30 -0.70 -2.47
N GLY A 165 -3.55 -0.02 -1.36
CA GLY A 165 -2.62 0.04 -0.23
C GLY A 165 -2.28 -1.35 0.32
N GLN A 166 -3.27 -2.23 0.43
CA GLN A 166 -3.11 -3.60 0.90
C GLN A 166 -2.21 -4.42 -0.04
N VAL A 167 -2.42 -4.32 -1.36
CA VAL A 167 -1.60 -5.02 -2.37
C VAL A 167 -0.17 -4.47 -2.40
N LEU A 168 0.01 -3.14 -2.35
CA LEU A 168 1.33 -2.52 -2.22
C LEU A 168 2.06 -2.96 -0.95
N GLY A 169 1.35 -3.06 0.17
CA GLY A 169 1.92 -3.62 1.39
C GLY A 169 2.46 -5.02 1.18
N GLY A 170 1.70 -5.90 0.48
CA GLY A 170 2.12 -7.25 0.10
C GLY A 170 3.38 -7.24 -0.77
N TYR A 171 3.44 -6.35 -1.75
CA TYR A 171 4.59 -6.14 -2.62
C TYR A 171 5.86 -5.78 -1.83
N TYR A 172 5.80 -4.74 -0.97
CA TYR A 172 6.96 -4.33 -0.18
C TYR A 172 7.38 -5.40 0.84
N MET A 173 6.43 -6.13 1.43
CA MET A 173 6.75 -7.26 2.30
C MET A 173 7.39 -8.41 1.53
N GLY A 174 6.96 -8.68 0.29
CA GLY A 174 7.60 -9.64 -0.60
C GLY A 174 9.06 -9.28 -0.91
N LYS A 175 9.31 -8.02 -1.29
CA LYS A 175 10.68 -7.49 -1.49
C LYS A 175 11.52 -7.61 -0.22
N ALA A 176 10.94 -7.28 0.95
CA ALA A 176 11.63 -7.38 2.22
C ALA A 176 12.03 -8.83 2.55
N ALA A 177 11.14 -9.82 2.29
CA ALA A 177 11.45 -11.24 2.50
C ALA A 177 12.59 -11.71 1.61
N LEU A 178 12.54 -11.40 0.30
CA LEU A 178 13.58 -11.75 -0.67
C LEU A 178 14.94 -11.13 -0.30
N THR A 179 14.92 -9.86 0.09
CA THR A 179 16.14 -9.14 0.50
C THR A 179 16.69 -9.69 1.81
N ALA A 180 15.82 -9.92 2.80
CA ALA A 180 16.24 -10.47 4.08
C ALA A 180 16.88 -11.85 3.92
N GLN A 181 16.31 -12.74 3.11
CA GLN A 181 16.86 -14.06 2.85
C GLN A 181 18.29 -13.99 2.26
N LYS A 182 18.55 -13.03 1.36
CA LYS A 182 19.87 -12.81 0.76
C LYS A 182 20.90 -12.22 1.74
N GLN A 183 20.44 -11.53 2.76
CA GLN A 183 21.30 -10.79 3.70
C GLN A 183 21.52 -11.53 5.03
N ILE A 184 20.90 -12.69 5.25
CA ILE A 184 21.07 -13.45 6.49
C ILE A 184 22.56 -13.82 6.65
N THR A 185 23.14 -13.37 7.76
CA THR A 185 24.47 -13.73 8.23
C THR A 185 24.36 -14.17 9.69
N ASP A 186 25.35 -14.85 10.22
CA ASP A 186 25.33 -15.30 11.62
C ASP A 186 25.14 -14.13 12.60
N LYS A 187 25.63 -12.95 12.25
CA LYS A 187 25.59 -11.76 13.10
C LYS A 187 24.20 -11.11 13.17
N ASP A 188 23.47 -11.09 12.06
CA ASP A 188 22.21 -10.34 11.90
C ASP A 188 21.02 -11.30 11.62
N SER A 189 21.18 -12.59 11.93
CA SER A 189 20.18 -13.62 11.59
C SER A 189 18.81 -13.37 12.24
N GLU A 190 18.78 -12.90 13.48
CA GLU A 190 17.54 -12.60 14.21
C GLU A 190 16.74 -11.51 13.49
N PHE A 191 17.36 -10.38 13.18
CA PHE A 191 16.72 -9.27 12.48
C PHE A 191 16.12 -9.69 11.13
N TYR A 192 16.88 -10.42 10.31
CA TYR A 192 16.38 -10.84 9.00
C TYR A 192 15.32 -11.93 9.08
N ASN A 193 15.41 -12.86 10.03
CA ASN A 193 14.37 -13.85 10.28
C ASN A 193 13.06 -13.21 10.75
N ASP A 194 13.13 -12.18 11.59
CA ASP A 194 11.97 -11.39 12.00
C ASP A 194 11.31 -10.69 10.81
N LYS A 195 12.11 -10.10 9.90
CA LYS A 195 11.59 -9.51 8.65
C LYS A 195 10.86 -10.54 7.79
N ILE A 196 11.42 -11.74 7.63
CA ILE A 196 10.77 -12.82 6.89
C ILE A 196 9.47 -13.25 7.59
N THR A 197 9.47 -13.36 8.90
CA THR A 197 8.29 -13.74 9.70
C THR A 197 7.17 -12.71 9.55
N LEU A 198 7.49 -11.42 9.67
CA LEU A 198 6.54 -10.33 9.46
C LEU A 198 5.98 -10.31 8.03
N SER A 199 6.84 -10.56 7.04
CA SER A 199 6.42 -10.62 5.63
C SER A 199 5.45 -11.77 5.38
N LYS A 200 5.75 -12.95 5.94
CA LYS A 200 4.87 -14.13 5.88
C LYS A 200 3.52 -13.85 6.57
N PHE A 201 3.55 -13.20 7.73
CA PHE A 201 2.33 -12.82 8.44
C PHE A 201 1.48 -11.86 7.62
N TYR A 202 2.07 -10.77 7.11
CA TYR A 202 1.35 -9.79 6.32
C TYR A 202 0.68 -10.41 5.09
N ILE A 203 1.44 -11.13 4.27
CA ILE A 203 0.93 -11.69 3.01
C ILE A 203 -0.14 -12.77 3.26
N LYS A 204 -0.01 -13.55 4.34
CA LYS A 204 -0.97 -14.62 4.64
C LYS A 204 -2.21 -14.16 5.42
N GLN A 205 -2.10 -13.13 6.24
CA GLN A 205 -3.17 -12.76 7.18
C GLN A 205 -3.80 -11.40 6.85
N LEU A 206 -3.03 -10.43 6.37
CA LEU A 206 -3.52 -9.07 6.13
C LEU A 206 -3.87 -8.82 4.67
N LEU A 207 -3.01 -9.25 3.73
CA LEU A 207 -3.27 -9.07 2.30
C LEU A 207 -4.62 -9.64 1.84
N PRO A 208 -5.11 -10.80 2.33
CA PRO A 208 -6.42 -11.34 1.94
C PRO A 208 -7.61 -10.43 2.25
N LEU A 209 -7.49 -9.45 3.13
CA LEU A 209 -8.53 -8.44 3.39
C LEU A 209 -8.84 -7.59 2.14
N ALA A 210 -7.91 -7.54 1.18
CA ALA A 210 -8.11 -6.86 -0.10
C ALA A 210 -9.31 -7.41 -0.89
N SER A 211 -9.61 -8.72 -0.79
CA SER A 211 -10.77 -9.33 -1.46
C SER A 211 -12.12 -8.81 -0.92
N GLY A 212 -12.18 -8.39 0.33
CA GLY A 212 -13.38 -7.74 0.89
C GLY A 212 -13.65 -6.38 0.23
N TYR A 213 -12.59 -5.62 -0.05
CA TYR A 213 -12.72 -4.36 -0.79
C TYR A 213 -13.11 -4.60 -2.25
N GLU A 214 -12.52 -5.59 -2.91
CA GLU A 214 -12.89 -5.98 -4.28
C GLU A 214 -14.41 -6.22 -4.40
N GLN A 215 -14.97 -7.01 -3.49
CA GLN A 215 -16.41 -7.30 -3.47
C GLN A 215 -17.29 -6.06 -3.24
N SER A 216 -16.80 -5.07 -2.49
CA SER A 216 -17.53 -3.82 -2.25
C SER A 216 -17.46 -2.82 -3.42
N ILE A 217 -16.56 -3.04 -4.37
CA ILE A 217 -16.38 -2.18 -5.54
C ILE A 217 -17.19 -2.70 -6.74
N LYS A 218 -17.33 -4.02 -6.90
CA LYS A 218 -18.15 -4.68 -7.93
C LYS A 218 -19.64 -4.47 -7.68
#